data_3fc9e47e9044f777dc0c561edc8de019
#
_entry.id   3fc9e47e9044f777dc0c561edc8de019
#
_cell.length_a   1.000
_cell.length_b   1.000
_cell.length_c   1.000
_cell.angle_alpha   90.00
_cell.angle_beta   90.00
_cell.angle_gamma   90.00
#
_symmetry.space_group_name_H-M   'P 1'
#
loop_
_entity.id
_entity.type
_entity.pdbx_description
1 polymer ?
#
loop_
_entity_poly.entity_id
_entity_poly.type
_entity_poly.pdbx_seq_one_letter_code
_entity_poly.pdbx_strand_id
1 'polypeptide(L)'
;MNTKALLSLTLVAGIGLAGCTNPYDPGQRAVGGGLLGAGAGAAIGGLAGGGRGAAIGALTGGAIGAIGGAATTPTPPPQPYYQPAPPPPPAYYQPRPYGY
;
A
#
# COMPACT_ATOMS: atom_id res chain seq x y z
N MET A 1 -22.61 -20.01 -14.66
CA MET A 1 -21.87 -19.40 -13.56
C MET A 1 -22.88 -19.08 -12.46
N ASN A 2 -22.68 -19.65 -11.30
CA ASN A 2 -23.63 -19.48 -10.19
C ASN A 2 -23.56 -18.08 -9.62
N THR A 3 -24.70 -17.48 -9.30
CA THR A 3 -24.81 -16.13 -8.72
C THR A 3 -23.92 -15.95 -7.48
N LYS A 4 -23.74 -17.02 -6.71
CA LYS A 4 -22.85 -17.05 -5.54
C LYS A 4 -21.38 -16.87 -5.90
N ALA A 5 -20.95 -17.43 -7.04
CA ALA A 5 -19.59 -17.28 -7.53
C ALA A 5 -19.33 -15.85 -8.06
N LEU A 6 -20.32 -15.24 -8.67
CA LEU A 6 -20.25 -13.84 -9.10
C LEU A 6 -20.17 -12.89 -7.91
N LEU A 7 -20.98 -13.12 -6.87
CA LEU A 7 -20.94 -12.29 -5.66
C LEU A 7 -19.59 -12.38 -4.93
N SER A 8 -19.04 -13.60 -4.82
CA SER A 8 -17.73 -13.77 -4.18
C SER A 8 -16.60 -13.13 -4.98
N LEU A 9 -16.65 -13.21 -6.30
CA LEU A 9 -15.66 -12.58 -7.17
C LEU A 9 -15.70 -11.05 -7.06
N THR A 10 -16.91 -10.49 -7.02
CA THR A 10 -17.09 -9.03 -6.87
C THR A 10 -16.61 -8.54 -5.50
N LEU A 11 -16.85 -9.33 -4.45
CA LEU A 11 -16.41 -8.99 -3.10
C LEU A 11 -14.87 -8.98 -3.01
N VAL A 12 -14.23 -10.01 -3.57
CA VAL A 12 -12.76 -10.10 -3.56
C VAL A 12 -12.13 -8.99 -4.42
N ALA A 13 -12.70 -8.67 -5.56
CA ALA A 13 -12.25 -7.56 -6.39
C ALA A 13 -12.40 -6.21 -5.67
N GLY A 14 -13.50 -6.00 -4.95
CA GLY A 14 -13.76 -4.78 -4.19
C GLY A 14 -12.76 -4.55 -3.06
N ILE A 15 -12.40 -5.61 -2.33
CA ILE A 15 -11.41 -5.54 -1.25
C ILE A 15 -10.01 -5.30 -1.82
N GLY A 16 -9.68 -5.87 -2.97
CA GLY A 16 -8.39 -5.69 -3.62
C GLY A 16 -8.13 -4.24 -4.06
N LEU A 17 -9.16 -3.52 -4.49
CA LEU A 17 -9.00 -2.12 -4.90
C LEU A 17 -8.91 -1.14 -3.72
N ALA A 18 -9.44 -1.50 -2.55
CA ALA A 18 -9.43 -0.62 -1.39
C ALA A 18 -8.06 -0.52 -0.68
N GLY A 19 -7.11 -1.41 -1.01
CA GLY A 19 -5.83 -1.52 -0.34
C GLY A 19 -4.72 -0.57 -0.82
N CYS A 20 -4.94 0.19 -1.90
CA CYS A 20 -3.89 1.02 -2.50
C CYS A 20 -4.07 2.51 -2.20
N THR A 21 -4.00 2.90 -0.92
CA THR A 21 -4.16 4.30 -0.52
C THR A 21 -2.86 5.10 -0.56
N ASN A 22 -1.69 4.44 -0.52
CA ASN A 22 -0.39 5.12 -0.58
C ASN A 22 0.54 4.44 -1.59
N PRO A 23 0.76 5.03 -2.78
CA PRO A 23 1.62 4.45 -3.81
C PRO A 23 3.12 4.47 -3.44
N TYR A 24 3.50 5.22 -2.42
CA TYR A 24 4.89 5.35 -1.96
C TYR A 24 5.23 4.38 -0.81
N ASP A 25 4.27 3.62 -0.34
CA ASP A 25 4.48 2.63 0.71
C ASP A 25 4.84 1.27 0.09
N PRO A 26 6.07 0.75 0.31
CA PRO A 26 6.48 -0.56 -0.20
C PRO A 26 5.58 -1.70 0.29
N GLY A 27 5.10 -1.62 1.52
CA GLY A 27 4.20 -2.63 2.10
C GLY A 27 2.86 -2.68 1.38
N GLN A 28 2.25 -1.54 1.11
CA GLN A 28 0.99 -1.48 0.38
C GLN A 28 1.15 -1.94 -1.07
N ARG A 29 2.24 -1.58 -1.71
CA ARG A 29 2.53 -2.05 -3.07
C ARG A 29 2.83 -3.55 -3.11
N ALA A 30 3.46 -4.09 -2.07
CA ALA A 30 3.67 -5.52 -1.94
C ALA A 30 2.35 -6.27 -1.80
N VAL A 31 1.43 -5.76 -0.97
CA VAL A 31 0.08 -6.35 -0.82
C VAL A 31 -0.71 -6.27 -2.12
N GLY A 32 -0.72 -5.11 -2.78
CA GLY A 32 -1.39 -4.95 -4.06
C GLY A 32 -0.83 -5.85 -5.15
N GLY A 33 0.48 -5.87 -5.32
CA GLY A 33 1.18 -6.74 -6.26
C GLY A 33 1.00 -8.22 -5.93
N GLY A 34 1.05 -8.57 -4.65
CA GLY A 34 0.83 -9.92 -4.17
C GLY A 34 -0.58 -10.42 -4.46
N LEU A 35 -1.60 -9.61 -4.22
CA LEU A 35 -2.99 -9.95 -4.51
C LEU A 35 -3.25 -10.10 -6.01
N LEU A 36 -2.74 -9.18 -6.83
CA LEU A 36 -2.83 -9.27 -8.28
C LEU A 36 -2.09 -10.50 -8.81
N GLY A 37 -0.87 -10.74 -8.33
CA GLY A 37 -0.08 -11.89 -8.71
C GLY A 37 -0.71 -13.21 -8.27
N ALA A 38 -1.26 -13.28 -7.07
CA ALA A 38 -1.96 -14.45 -6.56
C ALA A 38 -3.23 -14.73 -7.36
N GLY A 39 -4.03 -13.72 -7.68
CA GLY A 39 -5.22 -13.86 -8.49
C GLY A 39 -4.92 -14.35 -9.89
N ALA A 40 -3.96 -13.75 -10.57
CA ALA A 40 -3.53 -14.14 -11.91
C ALA A 40 -2.91 -15.55 -11.92
N GLY A 41 -2.04 -15.83 -10.94
CA GLY A 41 -1.41 -17.14 -10.77
C GLY A 41 -2.43 -18.24 -10.47
N ALA A 42 -3.42 -17.95 -9.61
CA ALA A 42 -4.52 -18.87 -9.33
C ALA A 42 -5.34 -19.18 -10.56
N ALA A 43 -5.66 -18.17 -11.37
CA ALA A 43 -6.44 -18.35 -12.58
C ALA A 43 -5.71 -19.24 -13.58
N ILE A 44 -4.45 -18.93 -13.88
CA ILE A 44 -3.62 -19.70 -14.81
C ILE A 44 -3.38 -21.10 -14.28
N GLY A 45 -2.97 -21.23 -13.02
CA GLY A 45 -2.71 -22.50 -12.37
C GLY A 45 -3.96 -23.38 -12.26
N GLY A 46 -5.12 -22.75 -12.02
CA GLY A 46 -6.41 -23.44 -11.96
C GLY A 46 -6.84 -24.05 -13.28
N LEU A 47 -6.59 -23.34 -14.39
CA LEU A 47 -6.85 -23.85 -15.73
C LEU A 47 -5.94 -25.03 -16.09
N ALA A 48 -4.67 -25.02 -15.64
CA ALA A 48 -3.69 -26.04 -15.96
C ALA A 48 -3.80 -27.27 -15.07
N GLY A 49 -4.09 -27.10 -13.77
CA GLY A 49 -4.03 -28.17 -12.78
C GLY A 49 -5.18 -28.21 -11.78
N GLY A 50 -6.29 -27.53 -12.04
CA GLY A 50 -7.44 -27.49 -11.13
C GLY A 50 -7.13 -26.81 -9.79
N GLY A 51 -7.73 -27.29 -8.70
CA GLY A 51 -7.59 -26.66 -7.37
C GLY A 51 -6.14 -26.63 -6.85
N ARG A 52 -5.37 -27.66 -7.10
CA ARG A 52 -3.93 -27.72 -6.74
C ARG A 52 -3.13 -26.73 -7.55
N GLY A 53 -3.35 -26.67 -8.84
CA GLY A 53 -2.68 -25.71 -9.71
C GLY A 53 -3.02 -24.28 -9.34
N ALA A 54 -4.26 -24.01 -8.96
CA ALA A 54 -4.69 -22.70 -8.46
C ALA A 54 -3.95 -22.31 -7.18
N ALA A 55 -3.81 -23.22 -6.21
CA ALA A 55 -3.11 -22.97 -4.98
C ALA A 55 -1.61 -22.68 -5.19
N ILE A 56 -0.95 -23.50 -5.99
CA ILE A 56 0.47 -23.32 -6.33
C ILE A 56 0.68 -22.04 -7.11
N GLY A 57 -0.18 -21.76 -8.08
CA GLY A 57 -0.14 -20.54 -8.89
C GLY A 57 -0.39 -19.29 -8.06
N ALA A 58 -1.32 -19.35 -7.10
CA ALA A 58 -1.59 -18.25 -6.18
C ALA A 58 -0.40 -17.93 -5.30
N LEU A 59 0.23 -18.94 -4.71
CA LEU A 59 1.40 -18.76 -3.84
C LEU A 59 2.59 -18.22 -4.61
N THR A 60 2.89 -18.81 -5.78
CA THR A 60 4.01 -18.37 -6.60
C THR A 60 3.79 -16.99 -7.17
N GLY A 61 2.62 -16.75 -7.76
CA GLY A 61 2.25 -15.44 -8.33
C GLY A 61 2.14 -14.37 -7.26
N GLY A 62 1.62 -14.71 -6.09
CA GLY A 62 1.52 -13.80 -4.95
C GLY A 62 2.88 -13.39 -4.41
N ALA A 63 3.80 -14.33 -4.26
CA ALA A 63 5.17 -14.05 -3.80
C ALA A 63 5.93 -13.15 -4.81
N ILE A 64 5.88 -13.52 -6.09
CA ILE A 64 6.53 -12.74 -7.16
C ILE A 64 5.91 -11.34 -7.26
N GLY A 65 4.58 -11.25 -7.20
CA GLY A 65 3.85 -9.99 -7.25
C GLY A 65 4.12 -9.09 -6.05
N ALA A 66 4.25 -9.67 -4.85
CA ALA A 66 4.60 -8.91 -3.65
C ALA A 66 6.01 -8.34 -3.71
N ILE A 67 6.99 -9.15 -4.12
CA ILE A 67 8.38 -8.72 -4.28
C ILE A 67 8.49 -7.66 -5.37
N GLY A 68 7.85 -7.88 -6.53
CA GLY A 68 7.83 -6.92 -7.63
C GLY A 68 7.14 -5.61 -7.24
N GLY A 69 6.03 -5.69 -6.51
CA GLY A 69 5.33 -4.51 -5.99
C GLY A 69 6.17 -3.69 -5.03
N ALA A 70 6.85 -4.33 -4.08
CA ALA A 70 7.75 -3.65 -3.16
C ALA A 70 8.97 -3.05 -3.86
N ALA A 71 9.61 -3.83 -4.75
CA ALA A 71 10.83 -3.42 -5.45
C ALA A 71 10.61 -2.25 -6.42
N THR A 72 9.41 -2.11 -6.98
CA THR A 72 9.04 -1.02 -7.90
C THR A 72 8.42 0.18 -7.21
N THR A 73 8.51 0.28 -5.89
CA THR A 73 7.98 1.44 -5.15
C THR A 73 8.76 2.70 -5.53
N PRO A 74 8.11 3.74 -6.05
CA PRO A 74 8.78 4.99 -6.36
C PRO A 74 9.26 5.69 -5.09
N THR A 75 10.40 6.36 -5.19
CA THR A 75 10.87 7.23 -4.11
C THR A 75 9.88 8.39 -3.94
N PRO A 76 9.39 8.65 -2.71
CA PRO A 76 8.53 9.80 -2.50
C PRO A 76 9.24 11.08 -2.91
N PRO A 77 8.52 12.05 -3.52
CA PRO A 77 9.12 13.35 -3.82
C PRO A 77 9.65 13.96 -2.53
N PRO A 78 10.83 14.63 -2.59
CA PRO A 78 11.39 15.27 -1.41
C PRO A 78 10.33 16.20 -0.83
N GLN A 79 9.90 15.88 0.39
CA GLN A 79 9.02 16.78 1.12
C GLN A 79 9.79 18.08 1.36
N PRO A 80 9.18 19.26 1.10
CA PRO A 80 9.80 20.48 1.51
C PRO A 80 10.11 20.35 3.00
N TYR A 81 11.38 20.47 3.34
CA TYR A 81 11.82 20.48 4.71
C TYR A 81 11.06 21.63 5.40
N TYR A 82 10.06 21.27 6.17
CA TYR A 82 9.50 22.20 7.13
C TYR A 82 10.59 22.39 8.18
N GLN A 83 11.41 23.41 8.00
CA GLN A 83 12.24 23.86 9.11
C GLN A 83 11.30 24.24 10.25
N PRO A 84 11.43 23.59 11.41
CA PRO A 84 10.67 24.05 12.57
C PRO A 84 10.95 25.54 12.72
N ALA A 85 9.88 26.32 12.86
CA ALA A 85 10.00 27.75 13.07
C ALA A 85 11.04 28.00 14.17
N PRO A 86 12.02 28.92 13.99
CA PRO A 86 12.98 29.19 15.02
C PRO A 86 12.24 29.51 16.32
N PRO A 87 12.70 28.98 17.47
CA PRO A 87 12.02 29.25 18.73
C PRO A 87 11.88 30.76 18.90
N PRO A 88 10.72 31.27 19.36
CA PRO A 88 10.52 32.68 19.55
C PRO A 88 11.66 33.21 20.43
N PRO A 89 12.25 34.36 20.12
CA PRO A 89 13.33 34.92 20.92
C PRO A 89 12.87 35.00 22.38
N PRO A 90 13.73 34.64 23.34
CA PRO A 90 13.35 34.70 24.72
C PRO A 90 12.82 36.09 24.99
N ALA A 91 11.61 36.15 25.56
CA ALA A 91 11.02 37.41 25.90
C ALA A 91 11.96 38.09 26.92
N TYR A 92 12.75 39.04 26.44
CA TYR A 92 13.50 39.87 27.33
C TYR A 92 12.48 40.55 28.23
N TYR A 93 12.53 40.21 29.51
CA TYR A 93 11.81 40.97 30.51
C TYR A 93 12.36 42.39 30.43
N GLN A 94 11.70 43.23 29.66
CA GLN A 94 11.96 44.65 29.78
C GLN A 94 11.43 45.05 31.13
N PRO A 95 12.29 45.40 32.06
CA PRO A 95 11.80 45.99 33.30
C PRO A 95 10.96 47.22 32.90
N ARG A 96 9.68 47.19 33.23
CA ARG A 96 8.85 48.35 33.00
C ARG A 96 9.56 49.53 33.63
N PRO A 97 9.88 50.56 32.88
CA PRO A 97 10.35 51.78 33.53
C PRO A 97 9.31 52.14 34.57
N TYR A 98 9.74 52.33 35.79
CA TYR A 98 8.89 52.79 36.87
C TYR A 98 8.23 54.08 36.40
N GLY A 99 7.06 53.96 35.73
CA GLY A 99 6.24 55.09 35.40
C GLY A 99 5.40 55.43 36.60
N TYR A 100 5.62 56.52 37.11
CA TYR A 100 4.67 57.11 38.05
C TYR A 100 3.38 57.44 37.33
#